data_0fed41652935edeae331dfc5b01822f2
#
_entry.id   0fed41652935edeae331dfc5b01822f2
#
_cell.length_a   1.000
_cell.length_b   1.000
_cell.length_c   1.000
_cell.angle_alpha   90.00
_cell.angle_beta   90.00
_cell.angle_gamma   90.00
#
_symmetry.space_group_name_H-M   'P 1'
#
loop_
_entity.id
_entity.type
_entity.pdbx_description
1 polymer ?
#
loop_
_entity_poly.entity_id
_entity_poly.type
_entity_poly.pdbx_seq_one_letter_code
_entity_poly.pdbx_strand_id
1 'polypeptide(L)'
;MNNLITLDKISKSFITSKKISILNKINYSFNKGKIYSLVGPSGSGKSTLLNILSLIDRPTNGNIRIENENIDFNNSETNDKIRSDKIGIIYQQNNLLPDFTALENVYIARLSLENNKHKAITKAKDIIKKMGLINRLNHFPSELSGGEMQRIAIARALINEPKIILADEPTGSLDQTTAKEVFKILYKLKNKNRLIIYATHNRFFAKMADCQLEMIDGNIKPKWKN
;
A
#
# COMPACT_ATOMS: atom_id res chain seq x y z
N MET A 1 -3.09 -0.92 23.66
CA MET A 1 -3.89 -0.37 22.53
C MET A 1 -3.45 -1.05 21.24
N ASN A 2 -4.38 -1.43 20.36
CA ASN A 2 -4.05 -2.16 19.11
C ASN A 2 -3.83 -1.25 17.88
N ASN A 3 -3.81 0.07 18.08
CA ASN A 3 -3.70 1.04 16.99
C ASN A 3 -2.29 1.01 16.39
N LEU A 4 -2.18 0.78 15.09
CA LEU A 4 -0.91 0.82 14.36
C LEU A 4 -0.70 2.19 13.69
N ILE A 5 -1.79 2.78 13.16
CA ILE A 5 -1.78 4.16 12.62
C ILE A 5 -2.90 4.93 13.30
N THR A 6 -2.62 6.16 13.72
CA THR A 6 -3.62 7.10 14.24
C THR A 6 -3.53 8.41 13.47
N LEU A 7 -4.66 8.86 12.95
CA LEU A 7 -4.85 10.14 12.28
C LEU A 7 -5.53 11.12 13.24
N ASP A 8 -4.96 12.31 13.38
CA ASP A 8 -5.54 13.41 14.14
C ASP A 8 -5.71 14.63 13.25
N LYS A 9 -6.96 14.97 12.93
CA LYS A 9 -7.40 16.12 12.12
C LYS A 9 -6.70 16.25 10.77
N ILE A 10 -6.39 15.13 10.11
CA ILE A 10 -5.71 15.11 8.82
C ILE A 10 -6.54 15.84 7.78
N SER A 11 -5.95 16.85 7.19
CA SER A 11 -6.51 17.64 6.10
C SER A 11 -5.52 17.76 4.96
N LYS A 12 -6.01 17.75 3.71
CA LYS A 12 -5.22 18.00 2.52
C LYS A 12 -5.94 18.94 1.59
N SER A 13 -5.25 20.00 1.19
CA SER A 13 -5.73 20.94 0.18
C SER A 13 -4.63 21.19 -0.85
N PHE A 14 -5.03 21.39 -2.08
CA PHE A 14 -4.16 21.88 -3.15
C PHE A 14 -4.55 23.33 -3.49
N ILE A 15 -3.55 24.14 -3.76
CA ILE A 15 -3.73 25.52 -4.19
C ILE A 15 -3.38 25.56 -5.68
N THR A 16 -4.40 25.78 -6.50
CA THR A 16 -4.29 26.08 -7.93
C THR A 16 -4.78 27.52 -8.12
N SER A 17 -5.65 27.81 -9.06
CA SER A 17 -6.39 29.08 -9.13
C SER A 17 -7.38 29.28 -7.98
N LYS A 18 -7.84 28.15 -7.38
CA LYS A 18 -8.68 28.12 -6.17
C LYS A 18 -8.15 27.05 -5.20
N LYS A 19 -8.43 27.22 -3.89
CA LYS A 19 -8.15 26.22 -2.88
C LYS A 19 -9.15 25.06 -3.02
N ILE A 20 -8.63 23.86 -3.34
CA ILE A 20 -9.43 22.63 -3.43
C ILE A 20 -9.11 21.78 -2.21
N SER A 21 -10.09 21.55 -1.35
CA SER A 21 -9.96 20.64 -0.20
C SER A 21 -10.26 19.21 -0.62
N ILE A 22 -9.33 18.30 -0.37
CA ILE A 22 -9.44 16.87 -0.74
C ILE A 22 -9.71 16.02 0.51
N LEU A 23 -9.08 16.35 1.65
CA LEU A 23 -9.31 15.66 2.92
C LEU A 23 -9.70 16.67 3.98
N ASN A 24 -10.70 16.33 4.80
CA ASN A 24 -11.35 17.25 5.73
C ASN A 24 -11.28 16.75 7.17
N LYS A 25 -10.23 17.15 7.93
CA LYS A 25 -10.05 16.89 9.37
C LYS A 25 -10.33 15.44 9.78
N ILE A 26 -9.77 14.48 9.04
CA ILE A 26 -9.96 13.05 9.30
C ILE A 26 -9.37 12.70 10.66
N ASN A 27 -10.20 12.08 11.52
CA ASN A 27 -9.81 11.46 12.77
C ASN A 27 -10.15 9.97 12.68
N TYR A 28 -9.13 9.11 12.68
CA TYR A 28 -9.33 7.67 12.58
C TYR A 28 -8.14 6.90 13.13
N SER A 29 -8.39 5.68 13.65
CA SER A 29 -7.33 4.78 14.10
C SER A 29 -7.46 3.43 13.41
N PHE A 30 -6.37 2.99 12.78
CA PHE A 30 -6.27 1.69 12.13
C PHE A 30 -5.57 0.70 13.05
N ASN A 31 -6.18 -0.46 13.26
CA ASN A 31 -5.67 -1.49 14.16
C ASN A 31 -4.80 -2.50 13.41
N LYS A 32 -3.73 -2.97 14.06
CA LYS A 32 -2.99 -4.15 13.61
C LYS A 32 -3.89 -5.38 13.57
N GLY A 33 -3.56 -6.34 12.71
CA GLY A 33 -4.32 -7.58 12.56
C GLY A 33 -5.62 -7.44 11.77
N LYS A 34 -5.89 -6.26 11.21
CA LYS A 34 -7.13 -5.96 10.47
C LYS A 34 -6.86 -5.60 9.02
N ILE A 35 -7.83 -5.91 8.17
CA ILE A 35 -7.92 -5.47 6.79
C ILE A 35 -8.99 -4.41 6.68
N TYR A 36 -8.65 -3.26 6.09
CA TYR A 36 -9.59 -2.17 5.82
C TYR A 36 -9.74 -1.98 4.31
N SER A 37 -10.97 -1.86 3.84
CA SER A 37 -11.26 -1.40 2.48
C SER A 37 -11.72 0.05 2.51
N LEU A 38 -11.13 0.88 1.64
CA LEU A 38 -11.57 2.26 1.38
C LEU A 38 -12.43 2.24 0.12
N VAL A 39 -13.70 2.61 0.24
CA VAL A 39 -14.62 2.72 -0.88
C VAL A 39 -15.12 4.15 -1.02
N GLY A 40 -15.60 4.52 -2.19
CA GLY A 40 -16.13 5.85 -2.47
C GLY A 40 -15.96 6.22 -3.95
N PRO A 41 -16.62 7.26 -4.42
CA PRO A 41 -16.54 7.69 -5.81
C PRO A 41 -15.10 8.11 -6.20
N SER A 42 -14.86 8.22 -7.50
CA SER A 42 -13.61 8.80 -8.00
C SER A 42 -13.48 10.24 -7.46
N GLY A 43 -12.26 10.64 -7.13
CA GLY A 43 -12.01 11.98 -6.56
C GLY A 43 -12.36 12.17 -5.08
N SER A 44 -12.89 11.15 -4.38
CA SER A 44 -13.23 11.26 -2.95
C SER A 44 -12.02 11.37 -2.01
N GLY A 45 -10.79 11.23 -2.51
CA GLY A 45 -9.55 11.39 -1.74
C GLY A 45 -8.88 10.08 -1.30
N LYS A 46 -9.33 8.90 -1.78
CA LYS A 46 -8.76 7.58 -1.38
C LYS A 46 -7.26 7.49 -1.63
N SER A 47 -6.82 7.74 -2.86
CA SER A 47 -5.40 7.70 -3.24
C SER A 47 -4.59 8.78 -2.49
N THR A 48 -5.17 9.97 -2.29
CA THR A 48 -4.54 11.03 -1.49
C THR A 48 -4.31 10.58 -0.05
N LEU A 49 -5.31 9.94 0.56
CA LEU A 49 -5.15 9.39 1.91
C LEU A 49 -4.08 8.30 1.94
N LEU A 50 -4.08 7.36 0.98
CA LEU A 50 -3.06 6.31 0.91
C LEU A 50 -1.65 6.89 0.72
N ASN A 51 -1.48 7.94 -0.10
CA ASN A 51 -0.20 8.61 -0.29
C ASN A 51 0.29 9.30 1.00
N ILE A 52 -0.61 9.85 1.81
CA ILE A 52 -0.25 10.43 3.11
C ILE A 52 0.10 9.32 4.11
N LEU A 53 -0.68 8.23 4.15
CA LEU A 53 -0.40 7.07 5.01
C LEU A 53 0.91 6.36 4.64
N SER A 54 1.32 6.44 3.37
CA SER A 54 2.58 5.89 2.88
C SER A 54 3.78 6.81 3.07
N LEU A 55 3.58 8.01 3.63
CA LEU A 55 4.61 9.05 3.82
C LEU A 55 5.25 9.53 2.50
N ILE A 56 4.55 9.37 1.37
CA ILE A 56 4.96 9.92 0.06
C ILE A 56 4.50 11.37 -0.05
N ASP A 57 3.30 11.66 0.45
CA ASP A 57 2.76 13.02 0.48
C ASP A 57 2.54 13.46 1.94
N ARG A 58 2.56 14.77 2.18
CA ARG A 58 2.33 15.37 3.49
C ARG A 58 0.91 15.93 3.60
N PRO A 59 0.26 15.85 4.75
CA PRO A 59 -0.98 16.57 4.99
C PRO A 59 -0.74 18.07 4.98
N THR A 60 -1.76 18.87 4.68
CA THR A 60 -1.73 20.33 4.85
C THR A 60 -1.82 20.69 6.34
N ASN A 61 -2.62 19.94 7.11
CA ASN A 61 -2.75 20.10 8.56
C ASN A 61 -3.05 18.71 9.18
N GLY A 62 -2.82 18.63 10.50
CA GLY A 62 -3.05 17.44 11.30
C GLY A 62 -1.79 16.60 11.48
N ASN A 63 -1.88 15.56 12.31
CA ASN A 63 -0.76 14.72 12.70
C ASN A 63 -1.05 13.25 12.44
N ILE A 64 0.01 12.49 12.13
CA ILE A 64 -0.03 11.03 12.01
C ILE A 64 0.89 10.43 13.08
N ARG A 65 0.41 9.36 13.70
CA ARG A 65 1.25 8.49 14.55
C ARG A 65 1.29 7.09 13.96
N ILE A 66 2.48 6.52 13.89
CA ILE A 66 2.72 5.12 13.52
C ILE A 66 3.39 4.44 14.72
N GLU A 67 2.83 3.35 15.21
CA GLU A 67 3.31 2.65 16.41
C GLU A 67 3.50 3.59 17.63
N ASN A 68 2.61 4.56 17.80
CA ASN A 68 2.62 5.63 18.82
C ASN A 68 3.71 6.72 18.63
N GLU A 69 4.56 6.63 17.61
CA GLU A 69 5.54 7.67 17.27
C GLU A 69 4.90 8.72 16.34
N ASN A 70 5.06 10.00 16.66
CA ASN A 70 4.62 11.08 15.79
C ASN A 70 5.50 11.15 14.55
N ILE A 71 4.87 11.30 13.40
CA ILE A 71 5.56 11.50 12.12
C ILE A 71 5.85 13.00 11.93
N ASP A 72 7.14 13.33 11.81
CA ASP A 72 7.57 14.66 11.39
C ASP A 72 7.78 14.69 9.87
N PHE A 73 6.84 15.28 9.16
CA PHE A 73 6.90 15.39 7.69
C PHE A 73 8.02 16.31 7.16
N ASN A 74 8.70 17.06 8.03
CA ASN A 74 9.87 17.85 7.63
C ASN A 74 11.17 17.03 7.66
N ASN A 75 11.18 15.87 8.31
CA ASN A 75 12.32 14.97 8.36
C ASN A 75 12.19 13.86 7.29
N SER A 76 12.60 14.17 6.07
CA SER A 76 12.50 13.23 4.92
C SER A 76 13.30 11.96 5.15
N GLU A 77 14.50 12.03 5.72
CA GLU A 77 15.36 10.85 5.96
C GLU A 77 14.70 9.85 6.91
N THR A 78 14.16 10.33 8.03
CA THR A 78 13.43 9.48 8.97
C THR A 78 12.18 8.87 8.33
N ASN A 79 11.44 9.66 7.53
CA ASN A 79 10.25 9.19 6.85
C ASN A 79 10.58 8.13 5.78
N ASP A 80 11.68 8.29 5.05
CA ASP A 80 12.16 7.32 4.06
C ASP A 80 12.54 5.99 4.74
N LYS A 81 13.18 6.06 5.90
CA LYS A 81 13.52 4.89 6.71
C LYS A 81 12.27 4.18 7.24
N ILE A 82 11.29 4.92 7.78
CA ILE A 82 10.00 4.36 8.22
C ILE A 82 9.28 3.71 7.04
N ARG A 83 9.24 4.38 5.88
CA ARG A 83 8.59 3.86 4.67
C ARG A 83 9.25 2.57 4.20
N SER A 84 10.57 2.53 4.10
CA SER A 84 11.30 1.35 3.62
C SER A 84 11.18 0.16 4.58
N ASP A 85 11.14 0.39 5.90
CA ASP A 85 11.09 -0.66 6.93
C ASP A 85 9.66 -1.12 7.23
N LYS A 86 8.70 -0.18 7.37
CA LYS A 86 7.39 -0.48 7.94
C LYS A 86 6.25 -0.53 6.93
N ILE A 87 6.41 0.01 5.71
CA ILE A 87 5.32 0.21 4.75
C ILE A 87 5.61 -0.45 3.41
N GLY A 88 4.71 -1.34 2.98
CA GLY A 88 4.69 -1.89 1.63
C GLY A 88 3.58 -1.23 0.82
N ILE A 89 3.90 -0.75 -0.40
CA ILE A 89 2.95 -0.05 -1.25
C ILE A 89 2.72 -0.85 -2.53
N ILE A 90 1.45 -1.02 -2.89
CA ILE A 90 1.01 -1.71 -4.11
C ILE A 90 0.13 -0.75 -4.88
N TYR A 91 0.51 -0.44 -6.11
CA TYR A 91 -0.20 0.49 -6.99
C TYR A 91 -1.08 -0.26 -8.00
N GLN A 92 -2.07 0.44 -8.54
CA GLN A 92 -2.92 -0.04 -9.62
C GLN A 92 -2.10 -0.27 -10.90
N GLN A 93 -1.28 0.71 -11.28
CA GLN A 93 -0.25 0.54 -12.29
C GLN A 93 0.99 0.04 -11.56
N ASN A 94 1.37 -1.18 -11.75
CA ASN A 94 2.41 -1.92 -11.01
C ASN A 94 3.69 -1.11 -10.69
N ASN A 95 3.97 -0.04 -11.46
CA ASN A 95 5.13 0.84 -11.33
C ASN A 95 6.45 0.05 -11.23
N LEU A 96 6.55 -1.02 -12.02
CA LEU A 96 7.80 -1.75 -12.17
C LEU A 96 8.77 -0.91 -13.00
N LEU A 97 10.04 -0.98 -12.66
CA LEU A 97 11.12 -0.36 -13.40
C LEU A 97 11.31 -1.13 -14.72
N PRO A 98 11.07 -0.53 -15.90
CA PRO A 98 11.01 -1.27 -17.16
C PRO A 98 12.35 -1.85 -17.59
N ASP A 99 13.46 -1.21 -17.21
CA ASP A 99 14.84 -1.61 -17.55
C ASP A 99 15.44 -2.63 -16.57
N PHE A 100 14.63 -3.10 -15.61
CA PHE A 100 15.05 -4.05 -14.58
C PHE A 100 14.20 -5.32 -14.67
N THR A 101 14.86 -6.45 -14.51
CA THR A 101 14.19 -7.76 -14.45
C THR A 101 13.23 -7.86 -13.27
N ALA A 102 12.38 -8.87 -13.25
CA ALA A 102 11.48 -9.16 -12.13
C ALA A 102 12.25 -9.34 -10.81
N LEU A 103 13.40 -10.03 -10.85
CA LEU A 103 14.26 -10.19 -9.69
C LEU A 103 14.82 -8.86 -9.20
N GLU A 104 15.31 -8.02 -10.12
CA GLU A 104 15.89 -6.71 -9.80
C GLU A 104 14.86 -5.76 -9.22
N ASN A 105 13.66 -5.70 -9.79
CA ASN A 105 12.56 -4.91 -9.26
C ASN A 105 12.24 -5.24 -7.79
N VAL A 106 12.45 -6.48 -7.37
CA VAL A 106 12.18 -6.90 -5.99
C VAL A 106 13.38 -6.65 -5.09
N TYR A 107 14.60 -7.08 -5.47
CA TYR A 107 15.73 -6.95 -4.54
C TYR A 107 16.20 -5.51 -4.32
N ILE A 108 16.03 -4.60 -5.30
CA ILE A 108 16.40 -3.18 -5.16
C ILE A 108 15.67 -2.55 -3.95
N ALA A 109 14.39 -2.87 -3.75
CA ALA A 109 13.66 -2.38 -2.58
C ALA A 109 14.25 -2.87 -1.24
N ARG A 110 14.94 -4.01 -1.23
CA ARG A 110 15.63 -4.53 -0.05
C ARG A 110 16.95 -3.80 0.23
N LEU A 111 17.64 -3.31 -0.79
CA LEU A 111 18.92 -2.63 -0.62
C LEU A 111 18.83 -1.35 0.22
N SER A 112 17.62 -0.77 0.39
CA SER A 112 17.41 0.35 1.30
C SER A 112 17.65 0.01 2.79
N LEU A 113 17.59 -1.28 3.14
CA LEU A 113 17.75 -1.78 4.52
C LEU A 113 18.89 -2.79 4.66
N GLU A 114 19.41 -3.33 3.57
CA GLU A 114 20.38 -4.42 3.57
C GLU A 114 21.55 -4.09 2.63
N ASN A 115 22.72 -3.84 3.20
CA ASN A 115 23.93 -3.52 2.42
C ASN A 115 24.50 -4.72 1.65
N ASN A 116 24.05 -5.95 1.96
CA ASN A 116 24.52 -7.16 1.31
C ASN A 116 23.61 -7.54 0.15
N LYS A 117 24.07 -7.21 -1.09
CA LYS A 117 23.33 -7.51 -2.33
C LYS A 117 23.00 -8.99 -2.48
N HIS A 118 23.90 -9.89 -2.10
CA HIS A 118 23.68 -11.34 -2.23
C HIS A 118 22.52 -11.80 -1.33
N LYS A 119 22.46 -11.32 -0.07
CA LYS A 119 21.32 -11.60 0.83
C LYS A 119 20.02 -11.03 0.28
N ALA A 120 20.04 -9.80 -0.27
CA ALA A 120 18.86 -9.19 -0.88
C ALA A 120 18.34 -10.03 -2.06
N ILE A 121 19.22 -10.50 -2.93
CA ILE A 121 18.89 -11.37 -4.07
C ILE A 121 18.28 -12.70 -3.59
N THR A 122 18.88 -13.36 -2.60
CA THR A 122 18.38 -14.62 -2.07
C THR A 122 16.94 -14.44 -1.52
N LYS A 123 16.72 -13.40 -0.72
CA LYS A 123 15.40 -13.09 -0.17
C LYS A 123 14.37 -12.77 -1.27
N ALA A 124 14.80 -12.04 -2.32
CA ALA A 124 13.93 -11.75 -3.46
C ALA A 124 13.53 -13.02 -4.23
N LYS A 125 14.46 -13.94 -4.47
CA LYS A 125 14.15 -15.24 -5.10
C LYS A 125 13.12 -16.04 -4.28
N ASP A 126 13.27 -16.07 -2.97
CA ASP A 126 12.33 -16.76 -2.08
C ASP A 126 10.92 -16.18 -2.14
N ILE A 127 10.81 -14.85 -2.14
CA ILE A 127 9.49 -14.20 -2.18
C ILE A 127 8.84 -14.33 -3.56
N ILE A 128 9.60 -14.22 -4.65
CA ILE A 128 9.12 -14.44 -6.02
C ILE A 128 8.67 -15.90 -6.20
N LYS A 129 9.40 -16.86 -5.63
CA LYS A 129 8.98 -18.27 -5.60
C LYS A 129 7.63 -18.45 -4.90
N LYS A 130 7.40 -17.77 -3.76
CA LYS A 130 6.11 -17.78 -3.04
C LYS A 130 4.97 -17.16 -3.87
N MET A 131 5.29 -16.28 -4.82
CA MET A 131 4.32 -15.71 -5.79
C MET A 131 4.07 -16.65 -6.99
N GLY A 132 4.72 -17.81 -7.06
CA GLY A 132 4.61 -18.74 -8.17
C GLY A 132 5.35 -18.33 -9.43
N LEU A 133 6.36 -17.45 -9.32
CA LEU A 133 7.03 -16.82 -10.46
C LEU A 133 8.54 -17.12 -10.55
N ILE A 134 8.99 -18.24 -9.99
CA ILE A 134 10.42 -18.61 -9.98
C ILE A 134 11.02 -18.68 -11.41
N ASN A 135 10.23 -19.07 -12.40
CA ASN A 135 10.66 -19.16 -13.79
C ASN A 135 10.63 -17.80 -14.53
N ARG A 136 10.25 -16.73 -13.84
CA ARG A 136 10.15 -15.34 -14.37
C ARG A 136 11.24 -14.42 -13.83
N LEU A 137 12.20 -14.89 -13.07
CA LEU A 137 13.21 -14.08 -12.38
C LEU A 137 13.94 -13.10 -13.33
N ASN A 138 14.30 -13.56 -14.52
CA ASN A 138 15.09 -12.80 -15.49
C ASN A 138 14.24 -12.09 -16.57
N HIS A 139 12.90 -12.16 -16.47
CA HIS A 139 12.01 -11.50 -17.41
C HIS A 139 11.91 -10.01 -17.07
N PHE A 140 11.86 -9.18 -18.09
CA PHE A 140 11.54 -7.76 -17.98
C PHE A 140 10.02 -7.55 -17.86
N PRO A 141 9.56 -6.41 -17.33
CA PRO A 141 8.12 -6.13 -17.22
C PRO A 141 7.34 -6.29 -18.54
N SER A 142 7.94 -5.94 -19.67
CA SER A 142 7.33 -6.11 -21.01
C SER A 142 7.07 -7.56 -21.42
N GLU A 143 7.72 -8.51 -20.77
CA GLU A 143 7.60 -9.95 -21.04
C GLU A 143 6.63 -10.66 -20.06
N LEU A 144 6.06 -9.91 -19.10
CA LEU A 144 5.17 -10.41 -18.07
C LEU A 144 3.72 -10.09 -18.38
N SER A 145 2.80 -11.00 -18.09
CA SER A 145 1.37 -10.69 -18.08
C SER A 145 1.00 -9.68 -16.99
N GLY A 146 -0.14 -9.00 -17.11
CA GLY A 146 -0.60 -8.04 -16.09
C GLY A 146 -0.68 -8.63 -14.69
N GLY A 147 -1.14 -9.89 -14.57
CA GLY A 147 -1.19 -10.59 -13.29
C GLY A 147 0.19 -10.98 -12.76
N GLU A 148 1.15 -11.35 -13.63
CA GLU A 148 2.53 -11.60 -13.24
C GLU A 148 3.21 -10.32 -12.76
N MET A 149 3.05 -9.20 -13.49
CA MET A 149 3.54 -7.87 -13.07
C MET A 149 2.99 -7.48 -11.71
N GLN A 150 1.70 -7.69 -11.46
CA GLN A 150 1.08 -7.36 -10.17
C GLN A 150 1.63 -8.24 -9.04
N ARG A 151 1.87 -9.54 -9.28
CA ARG A 151 2.50 -10.42 -8.30
C ARG A 151 3.95 -10.00 -8.01
N ILE A 152 4.71 -9.53 -8.99
CA ILE A 152 6.07 -8.96 -8.77
C ILE A 152 5.97 -7.65 -7.95
N ALA A 153 5.02 -6.77 -8.23
CA ALA A 153 4.80 -5.57 -7.44
C ALA A 153 4.44 -5.89 -5.97
N ILE A 154 3.63 -6.93 -5.75
CA ILE A 154 3.35 -7.44 -4.40
C ILE A 154 4.62 -8.00 -3.75
N ALA A 155 5.43 -8.78 -4.46
CA ALA A 155 6.71 -9.30 -3.95
C ALA A 155 7.64 -8.16 -3.54
N ARG A 156 7.76 -7.11 -4.37
CA ARG A 156 8.51 -5.89 -4.06
C ARG A 156 8.02 -5.20 -2.79
N ALA A 157 6.71 -5.05 -2.65
CA ALA A 157 6.12 -4.44 -1.45
C ALA A 157 6.36 -5.26 -0.17
N LEU A 158 6.57 -6.58 -0.28
CA LEU A 158 6.72 -7.49 0.85
C LEU A 158 8.16 -7.81 1.23
N ILE A 159 9.15 -7.46 0.41
CA ILE A 159 10.56 -7.88 0.59
C ILE A 159 11.15 -7.45 1.93
N ASN A 160 10.69 -6.32 2.47
CA ASN A 160 11.10 -5.77 3.76
C ASN A 160 10.20 -6.21 4.93
N GLU A 161 9.26 -7.15 4.71
CA GLU A 161 8.35 -7.69 5.72
C GLU A 161 7.52 -6.61 6.45
N PRO A 162 6.90 -5.68 5.73
CA PRO A 162 6.26 -4.52 6.31
C PRO A 162 5.12 -4.90 7.27
N LYS A 163 4.93 -4.07 8.30
CA LYS A 163 3.77 -4.16 9.21
C LYS A 163 2.52 -3.51 8.63
N ILE A 164 2.68 -2.62 7.66
CA ILE A 164 1.61 -1.88 6.99
C ILE A 164 1.67 -2.18 5.50
N ILE A 165 0.57 -2.62 4.92
CA ILE A 165 0.41 -2.76 3.47
C ILE A 165 -0.67 -1.80 3.02
N LEU A 166 -0.32 -0.94 2.08
CA LEU A 166 -1.22 0.01 1.44
C LEU A 166 -1.36 -0.37 -0.03
N ALA A 167 -2.59 -0.52 -0.52
CA ALA A 167 -2.83 -0.90 -1.90
C ALA A 167 -3.88 0.03 -2.54
N ASP A 168 -3.52 0.70 -3.62
CA ASP A 168 -4.44 1.53 -4.38
C ASP A 168 -4.91 0.77 -5.62
N GLU A 169 -6.19 0.37 -5.64
CA GLU A 169 -6.82 -0.41 -6.71
C GLU A 169 -5.97 -1.60 -7.21
N PRO A 170 -5.49 -2.50 -6.31
CA PRO A 170 -4.46 -3.49 -6.64
C PRO A 170 -4.85 -4.51 -7.71
N THR A 171 -6.11 -4.50 -8.14
CA THR A 171 -6.65 -5.39 -9.16
C THR A 171 -7.41 -4.66 -10.26
N GLY A 172 -7.38 -3.33 -10.27
CA GLY A 172 -8.21 -2.51 -11.14
C GLY A 172 -7.90 -2.62 -12.64
N SER A 173 -6.69 -3.04 -13.01
CA SER A 173 -6.24 -3.23 -14.39
C SER A 173 -6.31 -4.70 -14.87
N LEU A 174 -6.81 -5.62 -14.04
CA LEU A 174 -6.80 -7.05 -14.31
C LEU A 174 -8.18 -7.58 -14.71
N ASP A 175 -8.21 -8.63 -15.52
CA ASP A 175 -9.42 -9.40 -15.74
C ASP A 175 -9.94 -10.04 -14.45
N GLN A 176 -11.21 -10.43 -14.43
CA GLN A 176 -11.88 -10.88 -13.22
C GLN A 176 -11.24 -12.13 -12.58
N THR A 177 -10.73 -13.06 -13.38
CA THR A 177 -10.12 -14.30 -12.88
C THR A 177 -8.79 -13.99 -12.21
N THR A 178 -7.91 -13.31 -12.93
CA THR A 178 -6.60 -12.86 -12.44
C THR A 178 -6.74 -11.95 -11.21
N ALA A 179 -7.73 -11.03 -11.21
CA ALA A 179 -8.03 -10.18 -10.07
C ALA A 179 -8.34 -10.98 -8.80
N LYS A 180 -9.14 -12.05 -8.91
CA LYS A 180 -9.46 -12.94 -7.77
C LYS A 180 -8.21 -13.65 -7.24
N GLU A 181 -7.32 -14.12 -8.12
CA GLU A 181 -6.07 -14.77 -7.72
C GLU A 181 -5.14 -13.82 -6.99
N VAL A 182 -4.91 -12.63 -7.54
CA VAL A 182 -4.09 -11.59 -6.93
C VAL A 182 -4.68 -11.13 -5.59
N PHE A 183 -5.98 -10.92 -5.52
CA PHE A 183 -6.64 -10.54 -4.27
C PHE A 183 -6.54 -11.62 -3.20
N LYS A 184 -6.62 -12.91 -3.58
CA LYS A 184 -6.42 -14.04 -2.67
C LYS A 184 -5.01 -14.04 -2.06
N ILE A 185 -3.99 -13.62 -2.82
CA ILE A 185 -2.63 -13.44 -2.29
C ILE A 185 -2.64 -12.33 -1.23
N LEU A 186 -3.20 -11.16 -1.53
CA LEU A 186 -3.28 -10.03 -0.59
C LEU A 186 -4.03 -10.42 0.70
N TYR A 187 -5.14 -11.12 0.59
CA TYR A 187 -5.91 -11.57 1.74
C TYR A 187 -5.14 -12.54 2.64
N LYS A 188 -4.34 -13.46 2.05
CA LYS A 188 -3.48 -14.39 2.79
C LYS A 188 -2.33 -13.71 3.55
N LEU A 189 -2.01 -12.45 3.23
CA LEU A 189 -1.00 -11.68 3.95
C LEU A 189 -1.45 -11.23 5.34
N LYS A 190 -2.76 -11.33 5.65
CA LYS A 190 -3.30 -11.01 6.97
C LYS A 190 -2.64 -11.85 8.05
N ASN A 191 -2.16 -11.20 9.09
CA ASN A 191 -1.70 -11.81 10.32
C ASN A 191 -1.95 -10.87 11.51
N LYS A 192 -1.79 -11.35 12.74
CA LYS A 192 -2.10 -10.58 13.98
C LYS A 192 -1.33 -9.28 14.15
N ASN A 193 -0.21 -9.09 13.44
CA ASN A 193 0.68 -7.94 13.58
C ASN A 193 0.63 -6.99 12.37
N ARG A 194 -0.07 -7.37 11.28
CA ARG A 194 -0.10 -6.61 10.02
C ARG A 194 -1.40 -5.86 9.85
N LEU A 195 -1.30 -4.62 9.45
CA LEU A 195 -2.39 -3.79 8.97
C LEU A 195 -2.38 -3.81 7.44
N ILE A 196 -3.54 -4.03 6.82
CA ILE A 196 -3.71 -3.92 5.37
C ILE A 196 -4.82 -2.90 5.11
N ILE A 197 -4.54 -1.91 4.28
CA ILE A 197 -5.51 -0.93 3.81
C ILE A 197 -5.49 -0.94 2.28
N TYR A 198 -6.63 -1.18 1.66
CA TYR A 198 -6.73 -1.08 0.21
C TYR A 198 -7.90 -0.21 -0.22
N ALA A 199 -7.68 0.63 -1.24
CA ALA A 199 -8.75 1.31 -1.94
C ALA A 199 -9.28 0.39 -3.05
N THR A 200 -10.59 0.35 -3.23
CA THR A 200 -11.21 -0.36 -4.35
C THR A 200 -12.61 0.16 -4.65
N HIS A 201 -12.96 0.19 -5.93
CA HIS A 201 -14.32 0.39 -6.41
C HIS A 201 -15.07 -0.93 -6.61
N ASN A 202 -14.39 -2.07 -6.54
CA ASN A 202 -14.99 -3.39 -6.67
C ASN A 202 -15.71 -3.79 -5.37
N ARG A 203 -17.05 -3.83 -5.41
CA ARG A 203 -17.90 -4.16 -4.24
C ARG A 203 -17.64 -5.55 -3.67
N PHE A 204 -17.26 -6.52 -4.50
CA PHE A 204 -16.96 -7.87 -4.04
C PHE A 204 -15.70 -7.87 -3.17
N PHE A 205 -14.62 -7.29 -3.65
CA PHE A 205 -13.38 -7.21 -2.86
C PHE A 205 -13.55 -6.32 -1.63
N ALA A 206 -14.29 -5.21 -1.73
CA ALA A 206 -14.54 -4.33 -0.60
C ALA A 206 -15.15 -5.07 0.59
N LYS A 207 -16.07 -6.01 0.35
CA LYS A 207 -16.75 -6.82 1.39
C LYS A 207 -15.84 -7.87 2.05
N MET A 208 -14.66 -8.17 1.50
CA MET A 208 -13.74 -9.13 2.08
C MET A 208 -12.87 -8.54 3.21
N ALA A 209 -12.93 -7.24 3.44
CA ALA A 209 -12.22 -6.59 4.54
C ALA A 209 -12.92 -6.83 5.89
N ASP A 210 -12.15 -6.74 6.99
CA ASP A 210 -12.71 -6.76 8.34
C ASP A 210 -13.51 -5.48 8.66
N CYS A 211 -13.13 -4.37 8.01
CA CYS A 211 -13.78 -3.07 8.18
C CYS A 211 -13.87 -2.38 6.82
N GLN A 212 -15.06 -1.94 6.46
CA GLN A 212 -15.25 -1.10 5.28
C GLN A 212 -15.40 0.36 5.70
N LEU A 213 -14.60 1.22 5.08
CA LEU A 213 -14.63 2.67 5.29
C LEU A 213 -15.12 3.33 4.01
N GLU A 214 -16.15 4.14 4.11
CA GLU A 214 -16.68 4.92 3.01
C GLU A 214 -16.08 6.32 3.05
N MET A 215 -15.53 6.73 1.91
CA MET A 215 -14.90 8.02 1.75
C MET A 215 -15.78 8.90 0.86
N ILE A 216 -16.32 9.99 1.44
CA ILE A 216 -17.21 10.94 0.78
C ILE A 216 -16.75 12.34 1.15
N ASP A 217 -16.55 13.19 0.13
CA ASP A 217 -16.15 14.59 0.28
C ASP A 217 -14.99 14.79 1.26
N GLY A 218 -13.97 13.95 1.13
CA GLY A 218 -12.77 14.00 1.96
C GLY A 218 -12.93 13.59 3.41
N ASN A 219 -14.06 12.98 3.77
CA ASN A 219 -14.33 12.44 5.11
C ASN A 219 -14.39 10.91 5.07
N ILE A 220 -14.06 10.27 6.20
CA ILE A 220 -14.15 8.83 6.38
C ILE A 220 -15.30 8.49 7.33
N LYS A 221 -16.17 7.56 6.91
CA LYS A 221 -17.21 6.99 7.76
C LYS A 221 -17.09 5.46 7.74
N PRO A 222 -17.09 4.79 8.91
CA PRO A 222 -17.24 3.34 8.95
C PRO A 222 -18.60 2.95 8.35
N LYS A 223 -18.59 2.02 7.39
CA LYS A 223 -19.82 1.51 6.77
C LYS A 223 -20.26 0.23 7.47
N TRP A 224 -19.33 -0.65 7.79
CA TRP A 224 -19.55 -1.85 8.59
C TRP A 224 -18.22 -2.36 9.18
N LYS A 225 -18.34 -3.18 10.24
CA LYS A 225 -17.25 -3.95 10.87
C LYS A 225 -17.73 -5.37 11.05
N ASN A 226 -16.92 -6.33 10.65
CA ASN A 226 -17.09 -7.74 11.00
C ASN A 226 -16.34 -8.06 12.30
#